data_31cc806aa1f8692fecfb36143a9d0bfc
#
_entry.id   31cc806aa1f8692fecfb36143a9d0bfc
#
_cell.length_a   1.000
_cell.length_b   1.000
_cell.length_c   1.000
_cell.angle_alpha   90.00
_cell.angle_beta   90.00
_cell.angle_gamma   90.00
#
_symmetry.space_group_name_H-M   'P 1'
#
loop_
_entity.id
_entity.type
_entity.pdbx_description
1 polymer ?
#
loop_
_entity_poly.entity_id
_entity_poly.type
_entity_poly.pdbx_seq_one_letter_code
_entity_poly.pdbx_strand_id
1 'polypeptide(L)'
;MSKNQVSSVNLFLILQPQIITFCLIVFVTFINGPSYPFVGNLIWLPLGAMSLCFLLFDFKVVLAALLATHFSDFWIHSQSFFSQVTLIQSIAGVVAPMFAIASMRFFKLSNFFDGGKVVFQHLLFLAILTALFNTIISFFTSSYIASIDET
;
A
#
# COMPACT_ATOMS: atom_id res chain seq x y z
N MET A 1 2.28 30.58 -24.79
CA MET A 1 2.00 30.00 -23.46
C MET A 1 3.08 30.49 -22.51
N SER A 2 2.68 31.12 -21.40
CA SER A 2 3.63 31.65 -20.40
C SER A 2 4.35 30.50 -19.69
N LYS A 3 5.63 30.64 -19.32
CA LYS A 3 6.44 29.68 -18.57
C LYS A 3 5.74 29.20 -17.28
N ASN A 4 4.92 30.06 -16.67
CA ASN A 4 4.16 29.73 -15.43
C ASN A 4 3.01 28.75 -15.67
N GLN A 5 2.39 28.73 -16.84
CA GLN A 5 1.35 27.75 -17.18
C GLN A 5 1.91 26.34 -17.39
N VAL A 6 3.08 26.23 -18.00
CA VAL A 6 3.75 24.94 -18.21
C VAL A 6 4.19 24.33 -16.88
N SER A 7 4.65 25.15 -15.93
CA SER A 7 5.07 24.71 -14.60
C SER A 7 3.88 24.19 -13.76
N SER A 8 2.73 24.85 -13.79
CA SER A 8 1.54 24.44 -13.03
C SER A 8 0.90 23.16 -13.56
N VAL A 9 0.87 22.95 -14.87
CA VAL A 9 0.37 21.73 -15.50
C VAL A 9 1.26 20.54 -15.13
N ASN A 10 2.57 20.71 -15.13
CA ASN A 10 3.50 19.63 -14.75
C ASN A 10 3.35 19.24 -13.28
N LEU A 11 3.17 20.20 -12.37
CA LEU A 11 2.97 19.96 -10.96
C LEU A 11 1.65 19.19 -10.71
N PHE A 12 0.58 19.56 -11.40
CA PHE A 12 -0.72 18.88 -11.28
C PHE A 12 -0.63 17.41 -11.73
N LEU A 13 0.04 17.13 -12.85
CA LEU A 13 0.23 15.76 -13.35
C LEU A 13 1.05 14.88 -12.40
N ILE A 14 1.95 15.45 -11.61
CA ILE A 14 2.74 14.73 -10.61
C ILE A 14 1.91 14.50 -9.33
N LEU A 15 1.13 15.49 -8.90
CA LEU A 15 0.37 15.44 -7.66
C LEU A 15 -0.91 14.60 -7.77
N GLN A 16 -1.53 14.56 -8.93
CA GLN A 16 -2.79 13.84 -9.15
C GLN A 16 -2.71 12.36 -8.73
N PRO A 17 -1.72 11.55 -9.14
CA PRO A 17 -1.60 10.16 -8.70
C PRO A 17 -1.40 10.04 -7.18
N GLN A 18 -0.68 10.97 -6.56
CA GLN A 18 -0.43 10.99 -5.13
C GLN A 18 -1.73 11.22 -4.35
N ILE A 19 -2.52 12.22 -4.78
CA ILE A 19 -3.80 12.55 -4.14
C ILE A 19 -4.80 11.39 -4.30
N ILE A 20 -4.91 10.82 -5.50
CA ILE A 20 -5.79 9.67 -5.75
C ILE A 20 -5.41 8.50 -4.86
N THR A 21 -4.13 8.16 -4.79
CA THR A 21 -3.62 7.06 -3.96
C THR A 21 -3.92 7.30 -2.48
N PHE A 22 -3.62 8.48 -1.97
CA PHE A 22 -3.88 8.84 -0.59
C PHE A 22 -5.37 8.72 -0.26
N CYS A 23 -6.24 9.37 -1.04
CA CYS A 23 -7.68 9.36 -0.81
C CYS A 23 -8.27 7.95 -0.93
N LEU A 24 -7.83 7.16 -1.90
CA LEU A 24 -8.34 5.80 -2.10
C LEU A 24 -7.98 4.89 -0.93
N ILE A 25 -6.73 4.91 -0.47
CA ILE A 25 -6.29 4.06 0.65
C ILE A 25 -7.00 4.46 1.93
N VAL A 26 -7.08 5.76 2.26
CA VAL A 26 -7.79 6.25 3.45
C VAL A 26 -9.27 5.87 3.39
N PHE A 27 -9.93 6.08 2.26
CA PHE A 27 -11.33 5.75 2.06
C PHE A 27 -11.62 4.25 2.23
N VAL A 28 -10.80 3.41 1.62
CA VAL A 28 -10.96 1.95 1.70
C VAL A 28 -10.66 1.46 3.13
N THR A 29 -9.68 2.04 3.82
CA THR A 29 -9.39 1.71 5.21
C THR A 29 -10.56 2.13 6.13
N PHE A 30 -11.16 3.29 5.87
CA PHE A 30 -12.33 3.76 6.60
C PHE A 30 -13.54 2.80 6.44
N ILE A 31 -13.80 2.34 5.21
CA ILE A 31 -14.89 1.36 4.93
C ILE A 31 -14.59 0.02 5.60
N ASN A 32 -13.32 -0.41 5.59
CA ASN A 32 -12.92 -1.67 6.21
C ASN A 32 -13.11 -1.65 7.74
N GLY A 33 -13.12 -0.46 8.34
CA GLY A 33 -13.32 -0.25 9.77
C GLY A 33 -12.18 -0.73 10.66
N PRO A 34 -12.27 -0.53 11.97
CA PRO A 34 -11.32 -1.04 12.92
C PRO A 34 -11.39 -2.57 12.96
N SER A 35 -10.25 -3.22 12.82
CA SER A 35 -10.16 -4.68 12.88
C SER A 35 -10.49 -5.15 14.30
N TYR A 36 -11.62 -5.79 14.48
CA TYR A 36 -11.89 -6.50 15.72
C TYR A 36 -11.02 -7.76 15.79
N PRO A 37 -10.37 -8.06 16.93
CA PRO A 37 -9.36 -9.10 17.05
C PRO A 37 -9.86 -10.53 16.78
N PHE A 38 -11.17 -10.74 16.67
CA PHE A 38 -11.77 -12.07 16.51
C PHE A 38 -12.34 -12.39 15.11
N VAL A 39 -12.44 -11.40 14.24
CA VAL A 39 -12.87 -11.62 12.86
C VAL A 39 -11.73 -11.12 11.99
N GLY A 40 -10.76 -11.98 11.76
CA GLY A 40 -9.72 -11.68 10.77
C GLY A 40 -10.42 -11.28 9.48
N ASN A 41 -10.18 -10.06 9.00
CA ASN A 41 -10.71 -9.63 7.73
C ASN A 41 -10.17 -10.57 6.65
N LEU A 42 -11.00 -11.47 6.17
CA LEU A 42 -10.67 -12.47 5.16
C LEU A 42 -10.13 -11.78 3.89
N ILE A 43 -10.53 -10.53 3.68
CA ILE A 43 -10.07 -9.70 2.56
C ILE A 43 -9.64 -8.34 3.15
N TRP A 44 -8.35 -8.12 3.24
CA TRP A 44 -7.79 -6.84 3.64
C TRP A 44 -7.85 -5.85 2.46
N LEU A 45 -9.00 -5.18 2.31
CA LEU A 45 -9.27 -4.24 1.23
C LEU A 45 -8.19 -3.16 1.03
N PRO A 46 -7.60 -2.55 2.08
CA PRO A 46 -6.53 -1.57 1.91
C PRO A 46 -5.30 -2.12 1.17
N LEU A 47 -4.95 -3.38 1.37
CA LEU A 47 -3.83 -4.02 0.68
C LEU A 47 -4.12 -4.17 -0.83
N GLY A 48 -5.37 -4.52 -1.17
CA GLY A 48 -5.84 -4.57 -2.56
C GLY A 48 -5.82 -3.19 -3.23
N ALA A 49 -6.27 -2.15 -2.52
CA ALA A 49 -6.24 -0.77 -2.99
C ALA A 49 -4.80 -0.28 -3.24
N MET A 50 -3.86 -0.58 -2.32
CA MET A 50 -2.44 -0.26 -2.52
C MET A 50 -1.85 -0.98 -3.73
N SER A 51 -2.13 -2.28 -3.88
CA SER A 51 -1.68 -3.05 -5.04
C SER A 51 -2.20 -2.46 -6.35
N LEU A 52 -3.46 -2.04 -6.37
CA LEU A 52 -4.07 -1.36 -7.53
C LEU A 52 -3.39 -0.02 -7.83
N CYS A 53 -3.13 0.80 -6.82
CA CYS A 53 -2.43 2.08 -7.00
C CYS A 53 -1.01 1.87 -7.57
N PHE A 54 -0.27 0.89 -7.07
CA PHE A 54 1.06 0.58 -7.60
C PHE A 54 1.02 0.00 -9.02
N LEU A 55 -0.03 -0.72 -9.38
CA LEU A 55 -0.24 -1.16 -10.76
C LEU A 55 -0.52 -0.01 -11.71
N LEU A 56 -1.36 0.96 -11.28
CA LEU A 56 -1.78 2.08 -12.13
C LEU A 56 -0.74 3.19 -12.21
N PHE A 57 -0.06 3.50 -11.12
CA PHE A 57 0.80 4.68 -11.00
C PHE A 57 2.27 4.33 -10.78
N ASP A 58 2.59 3.02 -10.74
CA ASP A 58 3.93 2.54 -10.42
C ASP A 58 4.37 2.93 -8.98
N PHE A 59 5.62 2.65 -8.63
CA PHE A 59 6.19 2.98 -7.32
C PHE A 59 6.33 4.49 -7.05
N LYS A 60 5.93 5.33 -8.00
CA LYS A 60 5.92 6.80 -7.82
C LYS A 60 5.02 7.24 -6.66
N VAL A 61 3.99 6.46 -6.32
CA VAL A 61 3.00 6.80 -5.28
C VAL A 61 3.28 6.15 -3.92
N VAL A 62 4.47 5.57 -3.73
CA VAL A 62 4.88 4.93 -2.47
C VAL A 62 4.77 5.87 -1.28
N LEU A 63 5.20 7.12 -1.45
CA LEU A 63 5.14 8.11 -0.39
C LEU A 63 3.69 8.42 0.01
N ALA A 64 2.79 8.58 -0.97
CA ALA A 64 1.37 8.80 -0.70
C ALA A 64 0.73 7.58 -0.02
N ALA A 65 1.09 6.37 -0.43
CA ALA A 65 0.62 5.14 0.20
C ALA A 65 1.09 5.03 1.66
N LEU A 66 2.36 5.36 1.93
CA LEU A 66 2.92 5.37 3.28
C LEU A 66 2.22 6.40 4.18
N LEU A 67 2.02 7.62 3.66
CA LEU A 67 1.31 8.67 4.40
C LEU A 67 -0.16 8.30 4.65
N ALA A 68 -0.82 7.66 3.68
CA ALA A 68 -2.21 7.23 3.81
C ALA A 68 -2.37 6.11 4.85
N THR A 69 -1.50 5.10 4.86
CA THR A 69 -1.51 4.04 5.88
C THR A 69 -1.22 4.61 7.26
N HIS A 70 -0.18 5.42 7.39
CA HIS A 70 0.18 6.04 8.66
C HIS A 70 -0.93 6.95 9.22
N PHE A 71 -1.56 7.74 8.36
CA PHE A 71 -2.72 8.56 8.71
C PHE A 71 -3.92 7.70 9.13
N SER A 72 -4.17 6.60 8.42
CA SER A 72 -5.25 5.67 8.75
C SER A 72 -5.03 4.98 10.09
N ASP A 73 -3.81 4.57 10.41
CA ASP A 73 -3.45 3.97 11.70
C ASP A 73 -3.67 4.96 12.84
N PHE A 74 -3.31 6.22 12.65
CA PHE A 74 -3.57 7.28 13.62
C PHE A 74 -5.06 7.56 13.79
N TRP A 75 -5.80 7.79 12.70
CA TRP A 75 -7.17 8.28 12.74
C TRP A 75 -8.21 7.18 13.01
N ILE A 76 -8.06 6.03 12.34
CA ILE A 76 -9.08 4.96 12.35
C ILE A 76 -8.79 3.95 13.46
N HIS A 77 -7.52 3.61 13.68
CA HIS A 77 -7.10 2.64 14.68
C HIS A 77 -6.66 3.28 16.01
N SER A 78 -6.77 4.61 16.14
CA SER A 78 -6.43 5.37 17.36
C SER A 78 -5.01 5.13 17.86
N GLN A 79 -4.08 4.84 16.98
CA GLN A 79 -2.67 4.65 17.33
C GLN A 79 -1.96 6.00 17.49
N SER A 80 -0.88 6.04 18.26
CA SER A 80 -0.10 7.27 18.40
C SER A 80 0.64 7.59 17.11
N PHE A 81 0.47 8.83 16.58
CA PHE A 81 1.10 9.26 15.34
C PHE A 81 2.64 9.17 15.37
N PHE A 82 3.25 9.45 16.50
CA PHE A 82 4.71 9.41 16.67
C PHE A 82 5.22 8.10 17.26
N SER A 83 4.38 7.07 17.33
CA SER A 83 4.82 5.76 17.82
C SER A 83 5.75 5.09 16.79
N GLN A 84 6.86 4.57 17.30
CA GLN A 84 7.78 3.78 16.48
C GLN A 84 7.08 2.52 15.92
N VAL A 85 6.20 1.92 16.71
CA VAL A 85 5.40 0.76 16.32
C VAL A 85 4.51 1.09 15.14
N THR A 86 3.77 2.21 15.19
CA THR A 86 2.88 2.65 14.10
C THR A 86 3.67 2.88 12.80
N LEU A 87 4.85 3.51 12.90
CA LEU A 87 5.69 3.74 11.73
C LEU A 87 6.16 2.43 11.10
N ILE A 88 6.62 1.48 11.90
CA ILE A 88 7.08 0.17 11.43
C ILE A 88 5.93 -0.60 10.77
N GLN A 89 4.74 -0.60 11.35
CA GLN A 89 3.56 -1.25 10.79
C GLN A 89 3.13 -0.63 9.47
N SER A 90 3.12 0.70 9.37
CA SER A 90 2.79 1.42 8.14
C SER A 90 3.78 1.10 7.01
N ILE A 91 5.08 1.04 7.31
CA ILE A 91 6.11 0.63 6.35
C ILE A 91 5.89 -0.82 5.91
N ALA A 92 5.67 -1.73 6.85
CA ALA A 92 5.44 -3.14 6.58
C ALA A 92 4.25 -3.36 5.64
N GLY A 93 3.13 -2.64 5.87
CA GLY A 93 1.93 -2.71 5.04
C GLY A 93 2.16 -2.25 3.59
N VAL A 94 3.00 -1.24 3.38
CA VAL A 94 3.32 -0.72 2.04
C VAL A 94 4.34 -1.61 1.31
N VAL A 95 5.29 -2.17 2.04
CA VAL A 95 6.37 -2.97 1.47
C VAL A 95 5.85 -4.29 0.87
N ALA A 96 4.84 -4.92 1.46
CA ALA A 96 4.29 -6.19 1.00
C ALA A 96 3.80 -6.16 -0.47
N PRO A 97 2.91 -5.24 -0.88
CA PRO A 97 2.47 -5.14 -2.28
C PRO A 97 3.60 -4.69 -3.22
N MET A 98 4.56 -3.88 -2.74
CA MET A 98 5.72 -3.51 -3.53
C MET A 98 6.57 -4.74 -3.88
N PHE A 99 6.88 -5.60 -2.90
CA PHE A 99 7.62 -6.84 -3.14
C PHE A 99 6.88 -7.80 -4.06
N ALA A 100 5.55 -7.91 -3.92
CA ALA A 100 4.74 -8.75 -4.79
C ALA A 100 4.85 -8.29 -6.26
N ILE A 101 4.66 -7.00 -6.52
CA ILE A 101 4.75 -6.42 -7.86
C ILE A 101 6.18 -6.50 -8.41
N ALA A 102 7.19 -6.19 -7.60
CA ALA A 102 8.59 -6.29 -7.99
C ALA A 102 8.97 -7.73 -8.36
N SER A 103 8.51 -8.71 -7.58
CA SER A 103 8.72 -10.13 -7.86
C SER A 103 8.06 -10.56 -9.17
N MET A 104 6.80 -10.15 -9.41
CA MET A 104 6.12 -10.45 -10.66
C MET A 104 6.85 -9.86 -11.88
N ARG A 105 7.36 -8.63 -11.76
CA ARG A 105 8.15 -7.98 -12.82
C ARG A 105 9.48 -8.70 -13.05
N PHE A 106 10.21 -8.98 -11.98
CA PHE A 106 11.53 -9.62 -12.04
C PHE A 106 11.47 -11.00 -12.70
N PHE A 107 10.51 -11.81 -12.30
CA PHE A 107 10.32 -13.17 -12.83
C PHE A 107 9.52 -13.19 -14.13
N LYS A 108 9.10 -12.03 -14.67
CA LYS A 108 8.28 -11.91 -15.88
C LYS A 108 7.02 -12.79 -15.84
N LEU A 109 6.39 -12.87 -14.66
CA LEU A 109 5.21 -13.72 -14.44
C LEU A 109 3.94 -13.19 -15.10
N SER A 110 3.97 -11.97 -15.63
CA SER A 110 2.84 -11.36 -16.31
C SER A 110 3.31 -10.38 -17.39
N ASN A 111 2.70 -10.46 -18.56
CA ASN A 111 2.88 -9.47 -19.63
C ASN A 111 2.07 -8.18 -19.38
N PHE A 112 1.35 -8.11 -18.28
CA PHE A 112 0.55 -6.93 -17.91
C PHE A 112 1.40 -5.66 -17.80
N PHE A 113 2.61 -5.79 -17.26
CA PHE A 113 3.55 -4.67 -17.06
C PHE A 113 4.18 -4.17 -18.37
N ASP A 114 4.15 -4.98 -19.42
CA ASP A 114 4.72 -4.68 -20.74
C ASP A 114 3.64 -4.21 -21.74
N GLY A 115 2.49 -3.71 -21.24
CA GLY A 115 1.37 -3.26 -22.07
C GLY A 115 0.46 -4.39 -22.58
N GLY A 116 0.58 -5.58 -22.01
CA GLY A 116 -0.29 -6.71 -22.28
C GLY A 116 -1.69 -6.55 -21.70
N LYS A 117 -2.60 -7.42 -22.13
CA LYS A 117 -3.98 -7.43 -21.59
C LYS A 117 -3.98 -7.89 -20.14
N VAL A 118 -4.79 -7.21 -19.31
CA VAL A 118 -5.06 -7.64 -17.94
C VAL A 118 -5.78 -8.98 -17.99
N VAL A 119 -5.16 -10.01 -17.43
CA VAL A 119 -5.75 -11.35 -17.30
C VAL A 119 -6.08 -11.57 -15.84
N PHE A 120 -7.31 -12.02 -15.57
CA PHE A 120 -7.80 -12.25 -14.20
C PHE A 120 -6.85 -13.15 -13.39
N GLN A 121 -6.27 -14.17 -14.01
CA GLN A 121 -5.31 -15.07 -13.36
C GLN A 121 -4.07 -14.34 -12.83
N HIS A 122 -3.58 -13.33 -13.53
CA HIS A 122 -2.44 -12.53 -13.08
C HIS A 122 -2.78 -11.65 -11.89
N LEU A 123 -4.01 -11.11 -11.85
CA LEU A 123 -4.51 -10.34 -10.69
C LEU A 123 -4.70 -11.24 -9.47
N LEU A 124 -5.24 -12.44 -9.67
CA LEU A 124 -5.39 -13.42 -8.60
C LEU A 124 -4.02 -13.85 -8.03
N PHE A 125 -3.06 -14.11 -8.91
CA PHE A 125 -1.71 -14.45 -8.50
C PHE A 125 -1.04 -13.30 -7.74
N LEU A 126 -1.19 -12.06 -8.20
CA LEU A 126 -0.70 -10.88 -7.48
C LEU A 126 -1.33 -10.77 -6.10
N ALA A 127 -2.63 -11.00 -5.97
CA ALA A 127 -3.33 -10.94 -4.68
C ALA A 127 -2.79 -12.00 -3.70
N ILE A 128 -2.60 -13.24 -4.17
CA ILE A 128 -2.01 -14.33 -3.37
C ILE A 128 -0.59 -13.98 -2.95
N LEU A 129 0.24 -13.51 -3.88
CA LEU A 129 1.63 -13.15 -3.61
C LEU A 129 1.72 -11.97 -2.63
N THR A 130 0.86 -10.98 -2.77
CA THR A 130 0.78 -9.84 -1.84
C THR A 130 0.37 -10.30 -0.44
N ALA A 131 -0.62 -11.19 -0.31
CA ALA A 131 -1.04 -11.76 0.96
C ALA A 131 0.09 -12.56 1.62
N LEU A 132 0.84 -13.36 0.84
CA LEU A 132 1.99 -14.12 1.32
C LEU A 132 3.07 -13.20 1.87
N PHE A 133 3.50 -12.18 1.10
CA PHE A 133 4.50 -11.22 1.57
C PHE A 133 4.00 -10.44 2.79
N ASN A 134 2.74 -10.04 2.80
CA ASN A 134 2.16 -9.37 3.97
C ASN A 134 2.23 -10.24 5.23
N THR A 135 1.89 -11.52 5.12
CA THR A 135 1.97 -12.47 6.24
C THR A 135 3.40 -12.62 6.75
N ILE A 136 4.36 -12.81 5.85
CA ILE A 136 5.77 -12.96 6.21
C ILE A 136 6.30 -11.70 6.89
N ILE A 137 6.07 -10.53 6.28
CA ILE A 137 6.54 -9.24 6.80
C ILE A 137 5.89 -8.95 8.15
N SER A 138 4.58 -9.17 8.27
CA SER A 138 3.85 -8.97 9.53
C SER A 138 4.34 -9.88 10.64
N PHE A 139 4.71 -11.13 10.35
CA PHE A 139 5.28 -12.04 11.32
C PHE A 139 6.61 -11.51 11.89
N PHE A 140 7.53 -11.10 11.02
CA PHE A 140 8.80 -10.53 11.47
C PHE A 140 8.63 -9.20 12.20
N THR A 141 7.72 -8.35 11.71
CA THR A 141 7.42 -7.05 12.33
C THR A 141 6.84 -7.23 13.73
N SER A 142 5.86 -8.13 13.89
CA SER A 142 5.25 -8.43 15.20
C SER A 142 6.27 -9.02 16.18
N SER A 143 7.13 -9.91 15.72
CA SER A 143 8.20 -10.48 16.55
C SER A 143 9.20 -9.42 17.02
N TYR A 144 9.53 -8.47 16.14
CA TYR A 144 10.41 -7.34 16.48
C TYR A 144 9.75 -6.39 17.48
N ILE A 145 8.48 -6.05 17.29
CA ILE A 145 7.72 -5.18 18.21
C ILE A 145 7.62 -5.83 19.59
N ALA A 146 7.32 -7.12 19.69
CA ALA A 146 7.27 -7.83 20.95
C ALA A 146 8.60 -7.77 21.69
N SER A 147 9.74 -7.83 20.99
CA SER A 147 11.07 -7.73 21.60
C SER A 147 11.39 -6.34 22.16
N ILE A 148 10.74 -5.28 21.67
CA ILE A 148 10.89 -3.91 22.17
C ILE A 148 10.07 -3.68 23.44
N ASP A 149 8.88 -4.28 23.51
CA ASP A 149 7.96 -4.11 24.66
C ASP A 149 8.44 -4.86 25.90
N GLU A 150 9.38 -5.83 25.77
CA GLU A 150 9.98 -6.59 26.88
C GLU A 150 11.21 -5.89 27.50
N THR A 151 11.69 -4.79 26.91
CA THR A 151 12.86 -4.01 27.39
C THR A 151 12.45 -2.71 28.05
#